data_9ed8c77387eae1b9101cc7d5167e8fa8
#
_entry.id   9ed8c77387eae1b9101cc7d5167e8fa8
#
_cell.length_a   1.000
_cell.length_b   1.000
_cell.length_c   1.000
_cell.angle_alpha   90.00
_cell.angle_beta   90.00
_cell.angle_gamma   90.00
#
_symmetry.space_group_name_H-M   'P 1'
#
loop_
_entity.id
_entity.type
_entity.pdbx_description
1 polymer ?
#
loop_
_entity_poly.entity_id
_entity_poly.type
_entity_poly.pdbx_seq_one_letter_code
_entity_poly.pdbx_strand_id
1 'polypeptide(L)'
;MAGDSTNMTFYSMQHFTAHLHDEAATAALGSALARALAPGLTIYLHGDLGAGKTALTRALLHAAGHAGTVKSPTYTLSEPYRIELGGRAVGVIHFDLYRMGSPEEFLDAGFREDFNGDNICIVEWPEKADRVLPPPDIDLYLTVAGNGRDVELQASTALGNSCLQSLKFAPNM
;
A
#
# COMPACT_ATOMS: atom_id res chain seq x y z
N MET A 1 12.53 12.38 32.27
CA MET A 1 13.48 11.30 32.43
C MET A 1 13.89 10.72 31.10
N ALA A 2 15.14 10.44 31.00
CA ALA A 2 15.69 9.91 29.76
C ALA A 2 15.05 8.57 29.35
N GLY A 3 14.50 7.86 30.29
CA GLY A 3 13.92 6.56 30.01
C GLY A 3 12.77 6.56 29.02
N ASP A 4 12.01 7.62 28.99
CA ASP A 4 10.83 7.66 28.13
C ASP A 4 11.18 7.72 26.65
N SER A 5 12.07 8.63 26.32
CA SER A 5 12.49 8.73 24.92
C SER A 5 13.27 7.50 24.49
N THR A 6 13.98 6.88 25.41
CA THR A 6 14.71 5.66 25.12
C THR A 6 13.77 4.53 24.76
N ASN A 7 12.65 4.43 25.45
CA ASN A 7 11.68 3.37 25.18
C ASN A 7 11.07 3.48 23.80
N MET A 8 10.82 4.70 23.34
CA MET A 8 10.30 4.91 22.00
C MET A 8 11.23 4.33 20.94
N THR A 9 12.54 4.44 21.18
CA THR A 9 13.54 4.00 20.22
C THR A 9 13.57 2.50 20.03
N PHE A 10 13.12 1.75 21.02
CA PHE A 10 13.22 0.29 20.99
C PHE A 10 11.95 -0.42 20.58
N TYR A 11 10.90 0.31 20.22
CA TYR A 11 9.72 -0.35 19.69
C TYR A 11 10.06 -1.00 18.36
N SER A 12 9.81 -2.30 18.28
CA SER A 12 9.92 -2.99 17.02
C SER A 12 8.82 -2.52 16.10
N MET A 13 9.17 -2.19 14.86
CA MET A 13 8.16 -1.95 13.86
C MET A 13 7.46 -3.27 13.54
N GLN A 14 6.16 -3.19 13.28
CA GLN A 14 5.39 -4.39 12.94
C GLN A 14 5.85 -4.97 11.62
N HIS A 15 5.81 -6.28 11.56
CA HIS A 15 6.23 -7.05 10.43
C HIS A 15 5.27 -8.22 10.28
N PHE A 16 4.82 -8.46 9.07
CA PHE A 16 3.83 -9.51 8.80
C PHE A 16 4.24 -10.28 7.57
N THR A 17 4.17 -11.62 7.63
CA THR A 17 4.43 -12.46 6.47
C THR A 17 3.32 -13.50 6.34
N ALA A 18 3.02 -13.87 5.10
CA ALA A 18 2.04 -14.93 4.82
C ALA A 18 2.29 -15.51 3.43
N HIS A 19 1.74 -16.69 3.20
CA HIS A 19 1.69 -17.29 1.87
C HIS A 19 0.25 -17.22 1.36
N LEU A 20 0.08 -16.65 0.18
CA LEU A 20 -1.22 -16.51 -0.49
C LEU A 20 -1.28 -17.58 -1.56
N HIS A 21 -1.96 -18.69 -1.31
CA HIS A 21 -1.90 -19.82 -2.21
C HIS A 21 -2.80 -19.71 -3.44
N ASP A 22 -3.72 -18.74 -3.47
CA ASP A 22 -4.58 -18.52 -4.62
C ASP A 22 -5.09 -17.07 -4.64
N GLU A 23 -5.91 -16.75 -5.66
CA GLU A 23 -6.46 -15.40 -5.80
C GLU A 23 -7.42 -15.06 -4.67
N ALA A 24 -8.13 -16.05 -4.14
CA ALA A 24 -9.03 -15.81 -3.01
C ALA A 24 -8.25 -15.36 -1.77
N ALA A 25 -7.06 -15.92 -1.55
CA ALA A 25 -6.21 -15.50 -0.44
C ALA A 25 -5.72 -14.06 -0.64
N THR A 26 -5.36 -13.70 -1.88
CA THR A 26 -4.98 -12.32 -2.20
C THR A 26 -6.15 -11.37 -1.94
N ALA A 27 -7.35 -11.75 -2.34
CA ALA A 27 -8.54 -10.94 -2.11
C ALA A 27 -8.81 -10.80 -0.60
N ALA A 28 -8.61 -11.86 0.16
CA ALA A 28 -8.77 -11.82 1.61
C ALA A 28 -7.78 -10.86 2.28
N LEU A 29 -6.54 -10.84 1.78
CA LEU A 29 -5.54 -9.88 2.28
C LEU A 29 -5.96 -8.45 1.95
N GLY A 30 -6.45 -8.22 0.72
CA GLY A 30 -6.95 -6.93 0.32
C GLY A 30 -8.07 -6.44 1.24
N SER A 31 -9.01 -7.32 1.58
CA SER A 31 -10.09 -6.99 2.51
C SER A 31 -9.57 -6.68 3.91
N ALA A 32 -8.58 -7.45 4.38
CA ALA A 32 -7.99 -7.20 5.71
C ALA A 32 -7.29 -5.84 5.74
N LEU A 33 -6.54 -5.53 4.68
CA LEU A 33 -5.87 -4.24 4.56
C LEU A 33 -6.88 -3.09 4.52
N ALA A 34 -7.98 -3.27 3.79
CA ALA A 34 -9.01 -2.25 3.68
C ALA A 34 -9.55 -1.85 5.06
N ARG A 35 -9.71 -2.82 5.96
CA ARG A 35 -10.19 -2.56 7.30
C ARG A 35 -9.15 -1.90 8.20
N ALA A 36 -7.89 -1.93 7.79
CA ALA A 36 -6.77 -1.40 8.59
C ALA A 36 -6.29 -0.03 8.09
N LEU A 37 -6.86 0.49 7.03
CA LEU A 37 -6.43 1.76 6.43
C LEU A 37 -6.72 2.95 7.34
N ALA A 38 -5.93 3.99 7.17
CA ALA A 38 -6.13 5.27 7.83
C ALA A 38 -5.76 6.40 6.86
N PRO A 39 -6.40 7.56 6.95
CA PRO A 39 -6.04 8.69 6.08
C PRO A 39 -4.57 9.05 6.22
N GLY A 40 -3.96 9.40 5.09
CA GLY A 40 -2.56 9.78 5.07
C GLY A 40 -1.57 8.65 4.89
N LEU A 41 -2.04 7.40 4.87
CA LEU A 41 -1.18 6.23 4.78
C LEU A 41 -0.58 6.13 3.38
N THR A 42 0.73 5.89 3.31
CA THR A 42 1.43 5.63 2.04
C THR A 42 1.94 4.19 2.06
N ILE A 43 1.55 3.42 1.06
CA ILE A 43 1.97 2.02 0.90
C ILE A 43 2.74 1.88 -0.40
N TYR A 44 3.96 1.36 -0.31
CA TYR A 44 4.74 0.99 -1.50
C TYR A 44 4.50 -0.49 -1.77
N LEU A 45 4.17 -0.82 -3.02
CA LEU A 45 3.99 -2.20 -3.46
C LEU A 45 5.19 -2.61 -4.30
N HIS A 46 5.89 -3.62 -3.85
CA HIS A 46 7.09 -4.14 -4.51
C HIS A 46 6.79 -5.54 -5.05
N GLY A 47 7.32 -5.82 -6.21
CA GLY A 47 7.16 -7.14 -6.82
C GLY A 47 7.32 -7.04 -8.33
N ASP A 48 7.71 -8.14 -8.95
CA ASP A 48 7.88 -8.21 -10.40
C ASP A 48 6.54 -8.07 -11.12
N LEU A 49 6.60 -7.84 -12.42
CA LEU A 49 5.41 -7.85 -13.25
C LEU A 49 4.70 -9.21 -13.07
N GLY A 50 3.39 -9.15 -12.89
CA GLY A 50 2.61 -10.35 -12.67
C GLY A 50 2.61 -10.88 -11.25
N ALA A 51 3.24 -10.19 -10.30
CA ALA A 51 3.25 -10.64 -8.91
C ALA A 51 1.90 -10.48 -8.22
N GLY A 52 0.99 -9.65 -8.77
CA GLY A 52 -0.34 -9.47 -8.20
C GLY A 52 -0.56 -8.15 -7.50
N LYS A 53 0.31 -7.16 -7.73
CA LYS A 53 0.20 -5.86 -7.07
C LYS A 53 -1.11 -5.15 -7.41
N THR A 54 -1.47 -5.11 -8.69
CA THR A 54 -2.73 -4.48 -9.11
C THR A 54 -3.94 -5.26 -8.62
N ALA A 55 -3.86 -6.60 -8.63
CA ALA A 55 -4.95 -7.43 -8.12
C ALA A 55 -5.20 -7.17 -6.63
N LEU A 56 -4.14 -7.01 -5.84
CA LEU A 56 -4.26 -6.70 -4.43
C LEU A 56 -4.89 -5.33 -4.23
N THR A 57 -4.44 -4.33 -5.00
CA THR A 57 -5.00 -2.98 -4.95
C THR A 57 -6.48 -2.99 -5.29
N ARG A 58 -6.87 -3.74 -6.32
CA ARG A 58 -8.28 -3.88 -6.71
C ARG A 58 -9.11 -4.47 -5.58
N ALA A 59 -8.62 -5.54 -4.97
CA ALA A 59 -9.32 -6.19 -3.86
C ALA A 59 -9.49 -5.24 -2.67
N LEU A 60 -8.45 -4.49 -2.36
CA LEU A 60 -8.48 -3.51 -1.28
C LEU A 60 -9.52 -2.42 -1.56
N LEU A 61 -9.50 -1.86 -2.77
CA LEU A 61 -10.41 -0.79 -3.12
C LEU A 61 -11.87 -1.24 -3.09
N HIS A 62 -12.15 -2.41 -3.65
CA HIS A 62 -13.52 -2.95 -3.63
C HIS A 62 -13.99 -3.23 -2.21
N ALA A 63 -13.12 -3.80 -1.38
CA ALA A 63 -13.47 -4.06 0.02
C ALA A 63 -13.69 -2.78 0.81
N ALA A 64 -13.04 -1.69 0.42
CA ALA A 64 -13.18 -0.40 1.09
C ALA A 64 -14.34 0.44 0.57
N GLY A 65 -15.15 -0.11 -0.34
CA GLY A 65 -16.38 0.55 -0.78
C GLY A 65 -16.37 1.13 -2.19
N HIS A 66 -15.26 1.01 -2.91
CA HIS A 66 -15.25 1.47 -4.30
C HIS A 66 -16.01 0.46 -5.17
N ALA A 67 -17.10 0.90 -5.80
CA ALA A 67 -17.97 0.03 -6.56
C ALA A 67 -17.60 -0.06 -8.04
N GLY A 68 -16.78 0.83 -8.53
CA GLY A 68 -16.46 0.92 -9.94
C GLY A 68 -15.32 0.02 -10.38
N THR A 69 -14.96 0.14 -11.64
CA THR A 69 -13.82 -0.58 -12.22
C THR A 69 -12.52 -0.04 -11.63
N VAL A 70 -11.58 -0.93 -11.38
CA VAL A 70 -10.23 -0.56 -10.99
C VAL A 70 -9.31 -0.86 -12.16
N LYS A 71 -8.67 0.18 -12.68
CA LYS A 71 -7.77 0.07 -13.83
C LYS A 71 -6.33 0.17 -13.38
N SER A 72 -5.43 -0.54 -14.07
CA SER A 72 -4.01 -0.31 -13.89
C SER A 72 -3.67 1.04 -14.51
N PRO A 73 -3.02 1.96 -13.78
CA PRO A 73 -2.69 3.28 -14.32
C PRO A 73 -1.41 3.23 -15.18
N THR A 74 -1.38 2.32 -16.15
CA THR A 74 -0.19 2.05 -16.97
C THR A 74 0.28 3.28 -17.73
N TYR A 75 -0.66 4.04 -18.29
CA TYR A 75 -0.32 5.20 -19.12
C TYR A 75 -0.51 6.52 -18.40
N THR A 76 -1.52 6.60 -17.52
CA THR A 76 -1.80 7.82 -16.76
C THR A 76 -0.88 7.98 -15.57
N LEU A 77 -0.21 6.91 -15.14
CA LEU A 77 0.70 6.83 -13.99
C LEU A 77 -0.03 6.96 -12.66
N SER A 78 -1.22 7.52 -12.61
CA SER A 78 -2.01 7.59 -11.39
C SER A 78 -3.48 7.55 -11.70
N GLU A 79 -4.27 6.97 -10.77
CA GLU A 79 -5.73 6.93 -10.84
C GLU A 79 -6.28 7.23 -9.46
N PRO A 80 -7.20 8.19 -9.35
CA PRO A 80 -7.83 8.50 -8.07
C PRO A 80 -9.07 7.63 -7.86
N TYR A 81 -9.27 7.24 -6.61
CA TYR A 81 -10.45 6.50 -6.18
C TYR A 81 -10.99 7.13 -4.91
N ARG A 82 -12.20 6.77 -4.56
CA ARG A 82 -12.81 7.22 -3.32
C ARG A 82 -13.33 6.02 -2.57
N ILE A 83 -13.01 5.96 -1.29
CA ILE A 83 -13.44 4.88 -0.40
C ILE A 83 -14.12 5.47 0.82
N GLU A 84 -14.67 4.60 1.66
CA GLU A 84 -15.30 4.99 2.92
C GLU A 84 -14.50 4.43 4.08
N LEU A 85 -14.11 5.29 5.00
CA LEU A 85 -13.46 4.89 6.25
C LEU A 85 -14.23 5.51 7.41
N GLY A 86 -14.88 4.65 8.22
CA GLY A 86 -15.63 5.13 9.36
C GLY A 86 -16.71 6.14 9.01
N GLY A 87 -17.37 5.96 7.88
CA GLY A 87 -18.42 6.86 7.43
C GLY A 87 -17.93 8.12 6.73
N ARG A 88 -16.62 8.25 6.53
CA ARG A 88 -16.03 9.39 5.82
C ARG A 88 -15.52 8.97 4.46
N ALA A 89 -15.68 9.84 3.47
CA ALA A 89 -15.08 9.63 2.17
C ALA A 89 -13.59 10.01 2.23
N VAL A 90 -12.73 9.11 1.73
CA VAL A 90 -11.30 9.31 1.72
C VAL A 90 -10.79 9.02 0.31
N GLY A 91 -9.91 9.87 -0.20
CA GLY A 91 -9.30 9.67 -1.50
C GLY A 91 -8.19 8.63 -1.42
N VAL A 92 -8.12 7.78 -2.43
CA VAL A 92 -7.01 6.85 -2.62
C VAL A 92 -6.42 7.12 -3.99
N ILE A 93 -5.12 7.37 -4.03
CA ILE A 93 -4.43 7.60 -5.30
C ILE A 93 -3.56 6.38 -5.56
N HIS A 94 -3.82 5.69 -6.65
CA HIS A 94 -3.04 4.53 -7.06
C HIS A 94 -2.05 4.95 -8.14
N PHE A 95 -0.76 4.77 -7.88
CA PHE A 95 0.32 5.09 -8.81
C PHE A 95 0.93 3.79 -9.34
N ASP A 96 1.22 3.79 -10.62
CA ASP A 96 2.04 2.75 -11.24
C ASP A 96 3.12 3.46 -12.06
N LEU A 97 4.33 3.48 -11.54
CA LEU A 97 5.42 4.27 -12.10
C LEU A 97 6.31 3.47 -13.05
N TYR A 98 5.86 2.27 -13.43
CA TYR A 98 6.69 1.37 -14.23
C TYR A 98 7.21 2.01 -15.51
N ARG A 99 6.37 2.80 -16.20
CA ARG A 99 6.72 3.40 -17.49
C ARG A 99 7.38 4.76 -17.38
N MET A 100 7.57 5.25 -16.16
CA MET A 100 8.21 6.54 -15.97
C MET A 100 9.67 6.46 -16.38
N GLY A 101 10.13 7.46 -17.14
CA GLY A 101 11.51 7.50 -17.64
C GLY A 101 12.49 8.12 -16.66
N SER A 102 12.01 9.03 -15.80
CA SER A 102 12.86 9.71 -14.84
C SER A 102 12.04 10.21 -13.65
N PRO A 103 12.69 10.41 -12.48
CA PRO A 103 11.99 10.97 -11.32
C PRO A 103 11.40 12.36 -11.57
N GLU A 104 11.99 13.14 -12.49
CA GLU A 104 11.48 14.47 -12.82
C GLU A 104 10.06 14.42 -13.38
N GLU A 105 9.69 13.34 -14.06
CA GLU A 105 8.33 13.20 -14.56
C GLU A 105 7.31 13.18 -13.43
N PHE A 106 7.69 12.59 -12.30
CA PHE A 106 6.83 12.56 -11.11
C PHE A 106 6.57 13.98 -10.60
N LEU A 107 7.63 14.79 -10.56
CA LEU A 107 7.53 16.17 -10.11
C LEU A 107 6.74 17.02 -11.11
N ASP A 108 7.02 16.86 -12.40
CA ASP A 108 6.36 17.63 -13.44
C ASP A 108 4.86 17.36 -13.50
N ALA A 109 4.45 16.15 -13.18
CA ALA A 109 3.03 15.78 -13.16
C ALA A 109 2.29 16.31 -11.93
N GLY A 110 3.00 16.88 -10.96
CA GLY A 110 2.39 17.42 -9.75
C GLY A 110 1.98 16.34 -8.75
N PHE A 111 2.49 15.13 -8.87
CA PHE A 111 2.05 13.99 -8.05
C PHE A 111 2.38 14.15 -6.58
N ARG A 112 3.39 14.96 -6.23
CA ARG A 112 3.74 15.13 -4.81
C ARG A 112 2.60 15.75 -4.01
N GLU A 113 1.75 16.54 -4.64
CA GLU A 113 0.63 17.17 -3.96
C GLU A 113 -0.43 16.17 -3.51
N ASP A 114 -0.45 14.99 -4.12
CA ASP A 114 -1.38 13.94 -3.71
C ASP A 114 -1.03 13.34 -2.34
N PHE A 115 0.22 13.51 -1.89
CA PHE A 115 0.70 13.04 -0.60
C PHE A 115 0.49 14.13 0.44
N ASN A 116 -0.77 14.38 0.78
CA ASN A 116 -1.17 15.56 1.54
C ASN A 116 -1.64 15.27 2.97
N GLY A 117 -1.44 14.04 3.44
CA GLY A 117 -1.88 13.68 4.78
C GLY A 117 -3.33 13.24 4.90
N ASP A 118 -4.13 13.49 3.86
CA ASP A 118 -5.54 13.07 3.83
C ASP A 118 -5.74 11.87 2.91
N ASN A 119 -5.10 11.90 1.76
CA ASN A 119 -5.18 10.79 0.80
C ASN A 119 -4.37 9.58 1.28
N ILE A 120 -4.85 8.41 0.89
CA ILE A 120 -4.06 7.19 0.97
C ILE A 120 -3.40 7.04 -0.39
N CYS A 121 -2.09 6.82 -0.40
CA CYS A 121 -1.34 6.66 -1.64
C CYS A 121 -0.77 5.24 -1.71
N ILE A 122 -1.05 4.55 -2.81
CA ILE A 122 -0.55 3.21 -3.06
C ILE A 122 0.34 3.30 -4.30
N VAL A 123 1.61 2.96 -4.17
CA VAL A 123 2.60 3.20 -5.22
C VAL A 123 3.24 1.89 -5.66
N GLU A 124 3.05 1.52 -6.94
CA GLU A 124 3.78 0.42 -7.56
C GLU A 124 5.02 0.98 -8.25
N TRP A 125 6.12 0.24 -8.18
CA TRP A 125 7.41 0.63 -8.76
C TRP A 125 7.92 1.95 -8.17
N PRO A 126 7.98 2.06 -6.82
CA PRO A 126 8.41 3.32 -6.21
C PRO A 126 9.85 3.69 -6.54
N GLU A 127 10.69 2.71 -6.87
CA GLU A 127 12.10 2.97 -7.20
C GLU A 127 12.25 3.84 -8.45
N LYS A 128 11.21 3.92 -9.29
CA LYS A 128 11.26 4.79 -10.48
C LYS A 128 11.26 6.27 -10.12
N ALA A 129 10.76 6.62 -8.95
CA ALA A 129 10.72 7.98 -8.48
C ALA A 129 11.55 8.15 -7.20
N ASP A 130 12.62 7.37 -7.09
CA ASP A 130 13.52 7.46 -5.96
C ASP A 130 14.00 8.89 -5.76
N ARG A 131 14.14 9.32 -4.51
CA ARG A 131 14.52 10.66 -4.06
C ARG A 131 13.42 11.71 -4.11
N VAL A 132 12.38 11.53 -4.94
CA VAL A 132 11.29 12.53 -5.02
C VAL A 132 10.02 12.04 -4.36
N LEU A 133 9.87 10.73 -4.15
CA LEU A 133 8.72 10.19 -3.42
C LEU A 133 8.85 10.45 -1.93
N PRO A 134 7.73 10.81 -1.26
CA PRO A 134 7.72 10.78 0.20
C PRO A 134 7.96 9.36 0.71
N PRO A 135 8.56 9.20 1.89
CA PRO A 135 8.82 7.87 2.43
C PRO A 135 7.52 7.12 2.71
N PRO A 136 7.51 5.78 2.60
CA PRO A 136 6.32 5.00 2.84
C PRO A 136 6.08 4.78 4.33
N ASP A 137 4.81 4.54 4.68
CA ASP A 137 4.48 4.06 6.02
C ASP A 137 4.58 2.54 6.06
N ILE A 138 4.29 1.88 4.95
CA ILE A 138 4.35 0.43 4.82
C ILE A 138 4.99 0.09 3.48
N ASP A 139 5.93 -0.86 3.51
CA ASP A 139 6.42 -1.54 2.32
C ASP A 139 5.76 -2.91 2.26
N LEU A 140 5.16 -3.25 1.13
CA LEU A 140 4.55 -4.54 0.89
C LEU A 140 5.26 -5.21 -0.28
N TYR A 141 5.77 -6.41 -0.04
CA TYR A 141 6.51 -7.19 -1.03
C TYR A 141 5.69 -8.40 -1.42
N LEU A 142 5.48 -8.57 -2.72
CA LEU A 142 4.83 -9.75 -3.29
C LEU A 142 5.83 -10.49 -4.16
N THR A 143 5.99 -11.78 -3.91
CA THR A 143 6.91 -12.62 -4.65
C THR A 143 6.16 -13.87 -5.12
N VAL A 144 6.33 -14.24 -6.39
CA VAL A 144 5.76 -15.49 -6.89
C VAL A 144 6.42 -16.65 -6.17
N ALA A 145 5.62 -17.54 -5.61
CA ALA A 145 6.10 -18.70 -4.85
C ALA A 145 5.22 -19.90 -5.19
N GLY A 146 5.73 -20.79 -6.04
CA GLY A 146 4.93 -21.89 -6.57
C GLY A 146 3.76 -21.35 -7.39
N ASN A 147 2.56 -21.84 -7.09
CA ASN A 147 1.34 -21.34 -7.73
C ASN A 147 0.75 -20.16 -7.00
N GLY A 148 1.32 -19.78 -5.89
CA GLY A 148 0.82 -18.68 -5.07
C GLY A 148 1.79 -17.53 -5.00
N ARG A 149 1.67 -16.78 -3.91
CA ARG A 149 2.52 -15.60 -3.66
C ARG A 149 2.94 -15.59 -2.20
N ASP A 150 4.18 -15.21 -1.96
CA ASP A 150 4.59 -14.86 -0.60
C ASP A 150 4.41 -13.36 -0.45
N VAL A 151 3.90 -12.95 0.70
CA VAL A 151 3.72 -11.54 1.01
C VAL A 151 4.45 -11.19 2.29
N GLU A 152 5.06 -10.01 2.28
CA GLU A 152 5.73 -9.48 3.46
C GLU A 152 5.38 -8.01 3.58
N LEU A 153 4.93 -7.59 4.76
CA LEU A 153 4.63 -6.19 5.06
C LEU A 153 5.53 -5.72 6.19
N GLN A 154 6.09 -4.53 6.00
CA GLN A 154 6.96 -3.92 7.00
C GLN A 154 6.50 -2.48 7.22
N ALA A 155 6.31 -2.10 8.48
CA ALA A 155 5.98 -0.74 8.85
C ALA A 155 7.26 0.05 9.09
N SER A 156 7.26 1.32 8.69
CA SER A 156 8.39 2.23 8.89
C SER A 156 8.04 3.47 9.68
N THR A 157 6.75 3.65 10.02
CA THR A 157 6.27 4.82 10.77
C THR A 157 5.27 4.36 11.82
N ALA A 158 4.94 5.28 12.72
CA ALA A 158 3.90 5.00 13.72
C ALA A 158 2.56 4.70 13.05
N LEU A 159 2.22 5.42 11.98
CA LEU A 159 0.97 5.21 11.26
C LEU A 159 0.95 3.82 10.62
N GLY A 160 2.04 3.44 9.94
CA GLY A 160 2.17 2.10 9.37
C GLY A 160 2.13 1.02 10.43
N ASN A 161 2.77 1.26 11.56
CA ASN A 161 2.79 0.32 12.67
C ASN A 161 1.38 0.08 13.21
N SER A 162 0.60 1.14 13.39
CA SER A 162 -0.79 1.02 13.83
C SER A 162 -1.64 0.23 12.84
N CYS A 163 -1.42 0.47 11.55
CA CYS A 163 -2.12 -0.26 10.50
C CYS A 163 -1.86 -1.76 10.61
N LEU A 164 -0.58 -2.16 10.70
CA LEU A 164 -0.25 -3.57 10.78
C LEU A 164 -0.69 -4.21 12.09
N GLN A 165 -0.72 -3.46 13.20
CA GLN A 165 -1.23 -3.97 14.45
C GLN A 165 -2.71 -4.31 14.37
N SER A 166 -3.48 -3.56 13.58
CA SER A 166 -4.90 -3.82 13.43
C SER A 166 -5.20 -4.80 12.29
N LEU A 167 -4.18 -5.24 11.57
CA LEU A 167 -4.36 -6.18 10.47
C LEU A 167 -4.78 -7.55 11.00
N LYS A 168 -5.95 -8.02 10.56
CA LYS A 168 -6.48 -9.32 10.95
C LYS A 168 -6.65 -10.18 9.72
N PHE A 169 -5.66 -11.00 9.46
CA PHE A 169 -5.61 -11.85 8.29
C PHE A 169 -5.09 -13.23 8.68
N ALA A 170 -5.83 -14.26 8.28
CA ALA A 170 -5.45 -15.65 8.51
C ALA A 170 -5.58 -16.40 7.20
N PRO A 171 -4.47 -16.61 6.47
CA PRO A 171 -4.53 -17.19 5.12
C PRO A 171 -4.95 -18.66 5.10
N ASN A 172 -4.85 -19.35 6.23
CA ASN A 172 -5.15 -20.78 6.29
C ASN A 172 -6.57 -21.09 6.72
N MET A 173 -7.41 -20.13 6.75
CA MET A 173 -8.80 -20.31 7.15
C MET A 173 -9.69 -20.69 5.99
#